data_d8bcac3f289f69995f816e3bc960cbb2
#
_entry.id   d8bcac3f289f69995f816e3bc960cbb2
#
_cell.length_a   1.000
_cell.length_b   1.000
_cell.length_c   1.000
_cell.angle_alpha   90.00
_cell.angle_beta   90.00
_cell.angle_gamma   90.00
#
_symmetry.space_group_name_H-M   'P 1'
#
loop_
_entity.id
_entity.type
_entity.pdbx_description
1 polymer ?
#
loop_
_entity_poly.entity_id
_entity_poly.type
_entity_poly.pdbx_seq_one_letter_code
_entity_poly.pdbx_strand_id
1 'polypeptide(L)'
;MGIELNNDQIYATLDLEHWWRSQPKQLFEISGGAGTGKTTCILYFIEKIGLELDEVLFVSYMGKAVSAMIRHGLPAKTLHATCYTYEKEVEYDEKGRMIILDNGKPKMRWVQHLKKKLPKKIKLIVVDEGFTIPEQNALDLLSFGLPIVVLGDSNQ
;
A
#
# COMPACT_ATOMS: atom_id res chain seq x y z
N MET A 1 13.63 11.36 -21.09
CA MET A 1 14.96 11.40 -20.44
C MET A 1 15.12 10.06 -19.73
N GLY A 2 16.16 9.29 -20.09
CA GLY A 2 16.38 8.01 -19.42
C GLY A 2 16.78 8.24 -17.95
N ILE A 3 16.23 7.45 -17.05
CA ILE A 3 16.66 7.43 -15.64
C ILE A 3 18.08 6.88 -15.60
N GLU A 4 19.05 7.66 -15.11
CA GLU A 4 20.41 7.18 -14.84
C GLU A 4 20.47 6.66 -13.41
N LEU A 5 20.82 5.38 -13.26
CA LEU A 5 20.97 4.71 -11.97
C LEU A 5 22.46 4.64 -11.59
N ASN A 6 22.78 4.79 -10.32
CA ASN A 6 24.10 4.45 -9.79
C ASN A 6 24.22 2.92 -9.58
N ASN A 7 25.43 2.46 -9.23
CA ASN A 7 25.71 1.02 -9.11
C ASN A 7 24.81 0.31 -8.08
N ASP A 8 24.57 0.91 -6.92
CA ASP A 8 23.72 0.31 -5.87
C ASP A 8 22.26 0.20 -6.34
N GLN A 9 21.78 1.23 -7.04
CA GLN A 9 20.45 1.23 -7.63
C GLN A 9 20.29 0.20 -8.75
N ILE A 10 21.36 -0.01 -9.54
CA ILE A 10 21.39 -1.07 -10.57
C ILE A 10 21.26 -2.44 -9.92
N TYR A 11 22.05 -2.74 -8.87
CA TYR A 11 21.95 -4.01 -8.15
C TYR A 11 20.57 -4.22 -7.54
N ALA A 12 20.02 -3.23 -6.84
CA ALA A 12 18.68 -3.30 -6.27
C ALA A 12 17.61 -3.59 -7.35
N THR A 13 17.74 -3.00 -8.53
CA THR A 13 16.83 -3.23 -9.64
C THR A 13 16.95 -4.64 -10.22
N LEU A 14 18.16 -5.17 -10.34
CA LEU A 14 18.40 -6.55 -10.80
C LEU A 14 17.80 -7.58 -9.82
N ASP A 15 17.97 -7.36 -8.52
CA ASP A 15 17.38 -8.21 -7.49
C ASP A 15 15.84 -8.17 -7.52
N LEU A 16 15.26 -6.99 -7.75
CA LEU A 16 13.82 -6.82 -7.96
C LEU A 16 13.32 -7.60 -9.18
N GLU A 17 14.04 -7.52 -10.32
CA GLU A 17 13.66 -8.26 -11.52
C GLU A 17 13.73 -9.77 -11.31
N HIS A 18 14.77 -10.24 -10.63
CA HIS A 18 14.89 -11.65 -10.29
C HIS A 18 13.75 -12.10 -9.40
N TRP A 19 13.44 -11.35 -8.34
CA TRP A 19 12.29 -11.60 -7.47
C TRP A 19 10.97 -11.61 -8.25
N TRP A 20 10.75 -10.63 -9.10
CA TRP A 20 9.52 -10.52 -9.90
C TRP A 20 9.31 -11.73 -10.80
N ARG A 21 10.35 -12.22 -11.43
CA ARG A 21 10.28 -13.39 -12.34
C ARG A 21 10.12 -14.71 -11.60
N SER A 22 10.79 -14.88 -10.47
CA SER A 22 10.79 -16.13 -9.70
C SER A 22 9.71 -16.16 -8.62
N GLN A 23 9.27 -15.03 -8.12
CA GLN A 23 8.28 -14.84 -7.05
C GLN A 23 8.41 -15.86 -5.89
N PRO A 24 9.60 -16.02 -5.31
CA PRO A 24 9.83 -17.00 -4.24
C PRO A 24 9.08 -16.64 -2.95
N LYS A 25 8.74 -15.35 -2.80
CA LYS A 25 7.99 -14.78 -1.68
C LYS A 25 7.10 -13.66 -2.20
N GLN A 26 5.98 -13.41 -1.54
CA GLN A 26 5.05 -12.33 -1.86
C GLN A 26 5.66 -10.94 -1.67
N LEU A 27 6.59 -10.79 -0.72
CA LEU A 27 7.16 -9.52 -0.29
C LEU A 27 8.63 -9.43 -0.67
N PHE A 28 9.04 -8.26 -1.21
CA PHE A 28 10.41 -7.84 -1.43
C PHE A 28 10.67 -6.51 -0.73
N GLU A 29 11.80 -6.37 -0.08
CA GLU A 29 12.16 -5.16 0.66
C GLU A 29 13.35 -4.45 0.02
N ILE A 30 13.22 -3.13 -0.12
CA ILE A 30 14.32 -2.24 -0.49
C ILE A 30 14.56 -1.30 0.69
N SER A 31 15.70 -1.47 1.33
CA SER A 31 16.15 -0.61 2.42
C SER A 31 17.19 0.40 1.92
N GLY A 32 17.15 1.61 2.48
CA GLY A 32 18.12 2.66 2.20
C GLY A 32 17.72 3.97 2.84
N GLY A 33 18.69 4.84 3.10
CA GLY A 33 18.46 6.15 3.71
C GLY A 33 17.53 7.05 2.92
N ALA A 34 17.09 8.14 3.54
CA ALA A 34 16.30 9.16 2.85
C ALA A 34 17.09 9.73 1.65
N GLY A 35 16.42 9.96 0.52
CA GLY A 35 17.03 10.53 -0.67
C GLY A 35 17.95 9.61 -1.48
N THR A 36 18.08 8.32 -1.15
CA THR A 36 18.90 7.36 -1.90
C THR A 36 18.31 6.93 -3.25
N GLY A 37 17.12 7.43 -3.60
CA GLY A 37 16.48 7.14 -4.89
C GLY A 37 15.70 5.83 -4.94
N LYS A 38 15.20 5.33 -3.80
CA LYS A 38 14.36 4.10 -3.75
C LYS A 38 13.18 4.17 -4.72
N THR A 39 12.46 5.29 -4.74
CA THR A 39 11.34 5.52 -5.67
C THR A 39 11.81 5.50 -7.13
N THR A 40 12.99 6.04 -7.41
CA THR A 40 13.60 6.03 -8.76
C THR A 40 13.87 4.59 -9.22
N CYS A 41 14.43 3.75 -8.34
CA CYS A 41 14.63 2.32 -8.64
C CYS A 41 13.32 1.61 -8.96
N ILE A 42 12.25 1.90 -8.20
CA ILE A 42 10.92 1.31 -8.43
C ILE A 42 10.35 1.74 -9.77
N LEU A 43 10.42 3.02 -10.11
CA LEU A 43 9.90 3.51 -11.40
C LEU A 43 10.65 2.90 -12.57
N TYR A 44 11.97 2.82 -12.49
CA TYR A 44 12.80 2.15 -13.49
C TYR A 44 12.43 0.66 -13.61
N PHE A 45 12.24 -0.03 -12.48
CA PHE A 45 11.84 -1.43 -12.45
C PHE A 45 10.46 -1.64 -13.10
N ILE A 46 9.46 -0.80 -12.76
CA ILE A 46 8.11 -0.86 -13.35
C ILE A 46 8.16 -0.74 -14.86
N GLU A 47 8.91 0.25 -15.38
CA GLU A 47 9.12 0.44 -16.81
C GLU A 47 9.77 -0.80 -17.45
N LYS A 48 10.80 -1.33 -16.82
CA LYS A 48 11.58 -2.46 -17.33
C LYS A 48 10.79 -3.77 -17.41
N ILE A 49 9.86 -4.00 -16.45
CA ILE A 49 9.01 -5.20 -16.48
C ILE A 49 7.74 -5.00 -17.33
N GLY A 50 7.55 -3.83 -17.91
CA GLY A 50 6.44 -3.52 -18.83
C GLY A 50 5.09 -3.36 -18.13
N LEU A 51 5.06 -2.93 -16.86
CA LEU A 51 3.83 -2.54 -16.19
C LEU A 51 3.51 -1.07 -16.44
N GLU A 52 2.23 -0.80 -16.66
CA GLU A 52 1.72 0.56 -16.66
C GLU A 52 1.55 1.07 -15.22
N LEU A 53 1.70 2.39 -15.01
CA LEU A 53 1.57 2.96 -13.65
C LEU A 53 0.20 2.71 -13.01
N ASP A 54 -0.86 2.56 -13.79
CA ASP A 54 -2.21 2.29 -13.31
C ASP A 54 -2.43 0.81 -12.94
N GLU A 55 -1.47 -0.07 -13.25
CA GLU A 55 -1.40 -1.47 -12.78
C GLU A 55 -0.62 -1.62 -11.46
N VAL A 56 0.00 -0.52 -11.00
CA VAL A 56 0.76 -0.46 -9.75
C VAL A 56 0.05 0.43 -8.74
N LEU A 57 -0.11 -0.04 -7.53
CA LEU A 57 -0.71 0.73 -6.44
C LEU A 57 0.36 1.15 -5.45
N PHE A 58 0.61 2.45 -5.34
CA PHE A 58 1.46 3.01 -4.31
C PHE A 58 0.67 3.23 -3.03
N VAL A 59 1.18 2.72 -1.91
CA VAL A 59 0.51 2.72 -0.61
C VAL A 59 1.44 3.30 0.45
N SER A 60 0.91 4.13 1.33
CA SER A 60 1.59 4.51 2.57
C SER A 60 0.59 4.56 3.73
N TYR A 61 1.09 4.29 4.93
CA TYR A 61 0.29 4.45 6.15
C TYR A 61 0.03 5.94 6.44
N MET A 62 0.96 6.81 6.08
CA MET A 62 0.93 8.24 6.35
C MET A 62 0.32 9.04 5.20
N GLY A 63 -0.76 9.78 5.47
CA GLY A 63 -1.42 10.61 4.46
C GLY A 63 -0.53 11.68 3.83
N LYS A 64 0.46 12.21 4.58
CA LYS A 64 1.43 13.18 4.03
C LYS A 64 2.31 12.57 2.94
N ALA A 65 2.76 11.32 3.13
CA ALA A 65 3.54 10.59 2.13
C ALA A 65 2.70 10.33 0.86
N VAL A 66 1.45 9.90 1.02
CA VAL A 66 0.51 9.75 -0.09
C VAL A 66 0.35 11.05 -0.87
N SER A 67 0.15 12.18 -0.18
CA SER A 67 0.01 13.50 -0.83
C SER A 67 1.27 13.90 -1.59
N ALA A 68 2.46 13.55 -1.10
CA ALA A 68 3.72 13.78 -1.79
C ALA A 68 3.81 12.92 -3.07
N MET A 69 3.52 11.63 -2.99
CA MET A 69 3.52 10.73 -4.14
C MET A 69 2.53 11.19 -5.24
N ILE A 70 1.32 11.61 -4.87
CA ILE A 70 0.33 12.13 -5.82
C ILE A 70 0.84 13.40 -6.53
N ARG A 71 1.51 14.31 -5.82
CA ARG A 71 2.12 15.50 -6.46
C ARG A 71 3.20 15.14 -7.47
N HIS A 72 3.85 13.99 -7.33
CA HIS A 72 4.80 13.44 -8.30
C HIS A 72 4.14 12.56 -9.38
N GLY A 73 2.81 12.58 -9.48
CA GLY A 73 2.06 11.86 -10.50
C GLY A 73 1.89 10.36 -10.26
N LEU A 74 2.17 9.86 -9.04
CA LEU A 74 2.00 8.45 -8.72
C LEU A 74 0.57 8.13 -8.26
N PRO A 75 0.00 6.98 -8.65
CA PRO A 75 -1.34 6.57 -8.24
C PRO A 75 -1.34 6.03 -6.80
N ALA A 76 -1.19 6.94 -5.83
CA ALA A 76 -1.02 6.59 -4.43
C ALA A 76 -2.32 6.68 -3.61
N LYS A 77 -2.45 5.80 -2.61
CA LYS A 77 -3.53 5.78 -1.62
C LYS A 77 -2.99 5.50 -0.23
N THR A 78 -3.74 5.91 0.80
CA THR A 78 -3.44 5.43 2.15
C THR A 78 -3.73 3.94 2.24
N LEU A 79 -3.04 3.24 3.15
CA LEU A 79 -3.30 1.83 3.44
C LEU A 79 -4.78 1.61 3.80
N HIS A 80 -5.36 2.48 4.62
CA HIS A 80 -6.77 2.39 4.99
C HIS A 80 -7.71 2.51 3.79
N ALA A 81 -7.50 3.48 2.90
CA ALA A 81 -8.29 3.61 1.69
C ALA A 81 -8.10 2.44 0.70
N THR A 82 -6.93 1.80 0.76
CA THR A 82 -6.62 0.61 -0.03
C THR A 82 -7.35 -0.61 0.48
N CYS A 83 -7.21 -0.92 1.76
CA CYS A 83 -7.65 -2.19 2.35
C CYS A 83 -9.12 -2.20 2.77
N TYR A 84 -9.70 -1.05 3.16
CA TYR A 84 -10.99 -1.06 3.84
C TYR A 84 -12.08 -0.27 3.13
N THR A 85 -13.32 -0.66 3.41
CA THR A 85 -14.55 0.13 3.20
C THR A 85 -15.13 0.48 4.56
N TYR A 86 -15.95 1.53 4.59
CA TYR A 86 -16.64 1.96 5.80
C TYR A 86 -18.14 1.99 5.52
N GLU A 87 -18.90 1.31 6.37
CA GLU A 87 -20.35 1.25 6.27
C GLU A 87 -20.99 1.75 7.57
N LYS A 88 -22.17 2.34 7.45
CA LYS A 88 -22.97 2.72 8.63
C LYS A 88 -23.79 1.53 9.06
N GLU A 89 -23.61 1.13 10.31
CA GLU A 89 -24.37 0.07 10.94
C GLU A 89 -25.13 0.59 12.15
N VAL A 90 -26.25 -0.07 12.47
CA VAL A 90 -26.99 0.22 13.70
C VAL A 90 -26.15 -0.17 14.91
N GLU A 91 -26.10 0.72 15.90
CA GLU A 91 -25.42 0.46 17.16
C GLU A 91 -26.36 -0.25 18.15
N TYR A 92 -25.86 -1.32 18.76
CA TYR A 92 -26.58 -2.12 19.74
C TYR A 92 -25.94 -1.97 21.12
N ASP A 93 -26.76 -2.05 22.18
CA ASP A 93 -26.29 -2.08 23.58
C ASP A 93 -25.68 -3.47 23.93
N GLU A 94 -25.11 -3.58 25.12
CA GLU A 94 -24.52 -4.83 25.63
C GLU A 94 -25.51 -6.00 25.72
N LYS A 95 -26.82 -5.72 25.68
CA LYS A 95 -27.90 -6.72 25.71
C LYS A 95 -28.44 -7.03 24.31
N GLY A 96 -27.77 -6.50 23.25
CA GLY A 96 -28.17 -6.70 21.85
C GLY A 96 -29.41 -5.92 21.42
N ARG A 97 -29.83 -4.87 22.15
CA ARG A 97 -30.95 -4.03 21.79
C ARG A 97 -30.47 -2.81 21.02
N MET A 98 -31.22 -2.45 19.99
CA MET A 98 -30.94 -1.26 19.18
C MET A 98 -30.97 0.00 20.05
N ILE A 99 -29.95 0.81 19.99
CA ILE A 99 -29.90 2.12 20.66
C ILE A 99 -30.68 3.11 19.81
N ILE A 100 -31.71 3.70 20.42
CA ILE A 100 -32.57 4.71 19.79
C ILE A 100 -32.21 6.08 20.35
N LEU A 101 -32.01 7.06 19.47
CA LEU A 101 -31.77 8.46 19.82
C LEU A 101 -33.11 9.15 20.26
N ASP A 102 -33.03 10.31 20.93
CA ASP A 102 -34.15 11.08 21.40
C ASP A 102 -35.16 11.47 20.28
N ASN A 103 -34.67 11.52 19.03
CA ASN A 103 -35.49 11.79 17.84
C ASN A 103 -36.15 10.53 17.26
N GLY A 104 -36.11 9.39 17.95
CA GLY A 104 -36.75 8.13 17.55
C GLY A 104 -35.98 7.36 16.45
N LYS A 105 -34.80 7.83 16.01
CA LYS A 105 -33.99 7.16 14.98
C LYS A 105 -32.92 6.24 15.61
N PRO A 106 -32.57 5.14 14.93
CA PRO A 106 -31.48 4.28 15.40
C PRO A 106 -30.16 5.06 15.42
N LYS A 107 -29.36 4.83 16.48
CA LYS A 107 -27.99 5.30 16.54
C LYS A 107 -27.15 4.51 15.54
N MET A 108 -26.41 5.22 14.71
CA MET A 108 -25.54 4.62 13.69
C MET A 108 -24.08 4.81 14.06
N ARG A 109 -23.27 3.80 13.81
CA ARG A 109 -21.81 3.86 13.91
C ARG A 109 -21.18 3.53 12.57
N TRP A 110 -19.99 4.08 12.31
CA TRP A 110 -19.16 3.67 11.18
C TRP A 110 -18.38 2.40 11.55
N VAL A 111 -18.52 1.38 10.73
CA VAL A 111 -17.78 0.11 10.88
C VAL A 111 -16.86 -0.06 9.69
N GLN A 112 -15.63 -0.45 9.99
CA GLN A 112 -14.59 -0.73 9.01
C GLN A 112 -14.66 -2.20 8.60
N HIS A 113 -14.68 -2.44 7.30
CA HIS A 113 -14.66 -3.78 6.71
C HIS A 113 -13.47 -3.95 5.78
N LEU A 114 -12.75 -5.05 5.91
CA LEU A 114 -11.70 -5.42 4.98
C LEU A 114 -12.32 -5.74 3.61
N LYS A 115 -11.79 -5.13 2.54
CA LYS A 115 -12.22 -5.43 1.18
C LYS A 115 -11.91 -6.89 0.83
N LYS A 116 -12.79 -7.53 0.09
CA LYS A 116 -12.59 -8.90 -0.37
C LYS A 116 -11.50 -9.03 -1.44
N LYS A 117 -11.28 -7.97 -2.22
CA LYS A 117 -10.31 -7.93 -3.32
C LYS A 117 -9.97 -6.49 -3.70
N LEU A 118 -8.80 -6.29 -4.28
CA LEU A 118 -8.41 -5.08 -4.98
C LEU A 118 -8.89 -5.09 -6.45
N PRO A 119 -8.86 -3.94 -7.16
CA PRO A 119 -9.18 -3.90 -8.59
C PRO A 119 -8.31 -4.88 -9.37
N LYS A 120 -8.93 -5.65 -10.30
CA LYS A 120 -8.26 -6.71 -11.07
C LYS A 120 -7.06 -6.23 -11.89
N LYS A 121 -7.02 -4.96 -12.25
CA LYS A 121 -5.90 -4.38 -13.00
C LYS A 121 -4.61 -4.25 -12.17
N ILE A 122 -4.71 -4.19 -10.85
CA ILE A 122 -3.53 -4.04 -9.99
C ILE A 122 -2.76 -5.35 -9.97
N LYS A 123 -1.49 -5.26 -10.32
CA LYS A 123 -0.54 -6.39 -10.40
C LYS A 123 0.58 -6.31 -9.37
N LEU A 124 0.88 -5.10 -8.89
CA LEU A 124 1.95 -4.82 -7.94
C LEU A 124 1.49 -3.79 -6.92
N ILE A 125 1.88 -3.98 -5.67
CA ILE A 125 1.72 -2.98 -4.61
C ILE A 125 3.13 -2.51 -4.20
N VAL A 126 3.32 -1.20 -4.12
CA VAL A 126 4.53 -0.56 -3.61
C VAL A 126 4.18 0.16 -2.32
N VAL A 127 4.78 -0.23 -1.21
CA VAL A 127 4.54 0.34 0.11
C VAL A 127 5.68 1.27 0.47
N ASP A 128 5.40 2.54 0.68
CA ASP A 128 6.37 3.52 1.16
C ASP A 128 6.33 3.61 2.69
N GLU A 129 7.51 3.74 3.31
CA GLU A 129 7.69 3.74 4.78
C GLU A 129 7.05 2.52 5.47
N GLY A 130 7.27 1.32 4.91
CA GLY A 130 6.60 0.11 5.36
C GLY A 130 6.80 -0.27 6.82
N PHE A 131 7.91 0.15 7.45
CA PHE A 131 8.19 -0.12 8.87
C PHE A 131 7.25 0.61 9.85
N THR A 132 6.50 1.59 9.38
CA THR A 132 5.53 2.34 10.19
C THR A 132 4.16 1.67 10.26
N ILE A 133 3.94 0.60 9.50
CA ILE A 133 2.64 -0.07 9.38
C ILE A 133 2.41 -0.99 10.58
N PRO A 134 1.28 -0.86 11.31
CA PRO A 134 0.90 -1.82 12.35
C PRO A 134 0.74 -3.22 11.77
N GLU A 135 1.10 -4.24 12.57
CA GLU A 135 1.12 -5.65 12.15
C GLU A 135 -0.21 -6.09 11.51
N GLN A 136 -1.36 -5.81 12.14
CA GLN A 136 -2.65 -6.20 11.59
C GLN A 136 -2.92 -5.60 10.23
N ASN A 137 -2.57 -4.32 10.03
CA ASN A 137 -2.73 -3.66 8.74
C ASN A 137 -1.81 -4.25 7.65
N ALA A 138 -0.61 -4.68 8.04
CA ALA A 138 0.30 -5.38 7.13
C ALA A 138 -0.27 -6.75 6.73
N LEU A 139 -0.80 -7.52 7.68
CA LEU A 139 -1.46 -8.81 7.41
C LEU A 139 -2.67 -8.64 6.49
N ASP A 140 -3.49 -7.62 6.72
CA ASP A 140 -4.64 -7.31 5.88
C ASP A 140 -4.23 -6.97 4.44
N LEU A 141 -3.13 -6.20 4.26
CA LEU A 141 -2.58 -5.90 2.95
C LEU A 141 -2.04 -7.15 2.24
N LEU A 142 -1.31 -8.00 2.97
CA LEU A 142 -0.79 -9.28 2.47
C LEU A 142 -1.91 -10.25 2.06
N SER A 143 -3.07 -10.19 2.71
CA SER A 143 -4.21 -11.08 2.43
C SER A 143 -4.75 -10.96 1.01
N PHE A 144 -4.48 -9.87 0.29
CA PHE A 144 -4.87 -9.72 -1.11
C PHE A 144 -4.06 -10.60 -2.07
N GLY A 145 -2.96 -11.21 -1.63
CA GLY A 145 -2.16 -12.16 -2.41
C GLY A 145 -1.38 -11.56 -3.58
N LEU A 146 -1.32 -10.24 -3.72
CA LEU A 146 -0.54 -9.56 -4.76
C LEU A 146 0.93 -9.44 -4.35
N PRO A 147 1.87 -9.39 -5.32
CA PRO A 147 3.27 -9.07 -5.06
C PRO A 147 3.39 -7.67 -4.41
N ILE A 148 4.23 -7.56 -3.38
CA ILE A 148 4.41 -6.33 -2.61
C ILE A 148 5.90 -5.99 -2.54
N VAL A 149 6.25 -4.77 -2.93
CA VAL A 149 7.57 -4.18 -2.67
C VAL A 149 7.44 -3.18 -1.54
N VAL A 150 8.25 -3.34 -0.51
CA VAL A 150 8.30 -2.44 0.65
C VAL A 150 9.54 -1.57 0.56
N LEU A 151 9.34 -0.26 0.60
CA LEU A 151 10.41 0.71 0.71
C LEU A 151 10.56 1.10 2.19
N GLY A 152 11.76 0.96 2.70
CA GLY A 152 12.07 1.25 4.09
C GLY A 152 13.27 2.17 4.25
N ASP A 153 13.35 2.87 5.39
CA ASP A 153 14.55 3.57 5.82
C ASP A 153 15.26 2.71 6.88
N SER A 154 16.48 2.27 6.57
CA SER A 154 17.29 1.44 7.47
C SER A 154 17.72 2.15 8.77
N ASN A 155 17.46 3.46 8.87
CA ASN A 155 17.82 4.30 10.01
C ASN A 155 16.62 4.70 10.90
N GLN A 156 15.44 4.16 10.64
CA GLN A 156 14.23 4.40 11.44
C GLN A 156 13.79 3.19 12.23
#